data_30a2a26aa8df7bb7de9aa4c7b9c022bf
#
_entry.id   30a2a26aa8df7bb7de9aa4c7b9c022bf
#
_cell.length_a   1.000
_cell.length_b   1.000
_cell.length_c   1.000
_cell.angle_alpha   90.00
_cell.angle_beta   90.00
_cell.angle_gamma   90.00
#
_symmetry.space_group_name_H-M   'P 1'
#
loop_
_entity.id
_entity.type
_entity.pdbx_description
1 polymer ?
#
loop_
_entity_poly.entity_id
_entity_poly.type
_entity_poly.pdbx_seq_one_letter_code
_entity_poly.pdbx_strand_id
1 'polypeptide(L)'
;MSIASSDAVARSIRADRRGLVGCLLAGLLLTDAGAGAQTAPPRPDTRLAEAQRALTRGELARAFELGSAYVKARPRDAPGRLLLARVHIERGELDQAYDELDRALRSDPRNVDVLAYLGLVSGQLAAMAFDRLATEAPGSARVLQLQGETFEAQDRRKDAETAYQAAVDVQPDLLDALLPLAKLKRIRLACEEAVTLYERAESVRPTFEGAYGLGICRSYLQDDEGAVVQFERAIARDPGAAVAWAGLGTSLVKLKRHADGIAKLRHAIALEPRMAEAHYMLGMAYQAVGDPARAEAAFTEAERLRTK
;
A
#
# COMPACT_ATOMS: atom_id res chain seq x y z
N MET A 1 15.39 13.20 28.04
CA MET A 1 14.08 12.59 28.36
C MET A 1 13.86 11.50 27.35
N SER A 2 13.96 10.48 27.70
CA SER A 2 13.58 9.22 28.27
C SER A 2 13.45 8.12 27.21
N ILE A 3 14.31 7.14 27.28
CA ILE A 3 14.48 5.92 26.44
C ILE A 3 13.26 4.94 26.53
N ALA A 4 12.16 5.35 27.16
CA ALA A 4 11.01 4.46 27.42
C ALA A 4 10.09 4.17 26.22
N SER A 5 10.25 4.86 25.07
CA SER A 5 9.36 4.72 23.89
C SER A 5 9.73 3.53 23.00
N SER A 6 11.02 3.16 22.92
CA SER A 6 11.52 2.09 22.04
C SER A 6 11.03 0.69 22.44
N ASP A 7 10.91 0.47 23.77
CA ASP A 7 10.45 -0.83 24.31
C ASP A 7 8.96 -1.11 24.10
N ALA A 8 8.14 -0.07 23.90
CA ALA A 8 6.71 -0.22 23.67
C ALA A 8 6.41 -0.66 22.23
N VAL A 9 7.18 -0.13 21.26
CA VAL A 9 7.05 -0.51 19.84
C VAL A 9 7.52 -1.95 19.63
N ALA A 10 8.65 -2.31 20.24
CA ALA A 10 9.17 -3.69 20.17
C ALA A 10 8.23 -4.71 20.85
N ARG A 11 7.48 -4.30 21.88
CA ARG A 11 6.48 -5.18 22.55
C ARG A 11 5.19 -5.30 21.75
N SER A 12 4.74 -4.28 21.05
CA SER A 12 3.55 -4.34 20.20
C SER A 12 3.74 -5.30 19.02
N ILE A 13 4.92 -5.29 18.40
CA ILE A 13 5.28 -6.20 17.30
C ILE A 13 5.40 -7.65 17.80
N ARG A 14 5.82 -7.88 19.06
CA ARG A 14 5.93 -9.24 19.64
C ARG A 14 4.59 -9.85 20.07
N ALA A 15 3.59 -9.04 20.42
CA ALA A 15 2.29 -9.53 20.89
C ALA A 15 1.45 -10.14 19.73
N ASP A 16 1.62 -9.68 18.50
CA ASP A 16 0.88 -10.15 17.33
C ASP A 16 1.39 -11.51 16.79
N ARG A 17 2.60 -11.92 17.20
CA ARG A 17 3.20 -13.20 16.75
C ARG A 17 2.49 -14.47 17.21
N ARG A 18 1.62 -14.40 18.22
CA ARG A 18 0.96 -15.61 18.79
C ARG A 18 -0.41 -15.94 18.20
N GLY A 19 -0.98 -15.03 17.42
CA GLY A 19 -2.34 -15.18 16.86
C GLY A 19 -2.43 -15.79 15.46
N LEU A 20 -1.38 -15.76 14.67
CA LEU A 20 -1.44 -16.08 13.23
C LEU A 20 -1.03 -17.51 12.86
N VAL A 21 -0.42 -18.27 13.76
CA VAL A 21 0.06 -19.64 13.47
C VAL A 21 -1.03 -20.71 13.64
N GLY A 22 -2.16 -20.37 14.22
CA GLY A 22 -3.19 -21.34 14.64
C GLY A 22 -4.30 -21.67 13.64
N CYS A 23 -4.48 -20.95 12.54
CA CYS A 23 -5.74 -21.01 11.76
C CYS A 23 -5.65 -21.67 10.36
N LEU A 24 -4.54 -22.24 9.93
CA LEU A 24 -4.42 -22.79 8.56
C LEU A 24 -4.22 -24.32 8.50
N LEU A 25 -4.63 -25.07 9.52
CA LEU A 25 -4.48 -26.55 9.56
C LEU A 25 -5.81 -27.32 9.41
N ALA A 26 -6.82 -26.80 8.73
CA ALA A 26 -8.06 -27.55 8.50
C ALA A 26 -8.40 -27.67 7.00
N GLY A 27 -8.20 -28.88 6.46
CA GLY A 27 -9.12 -29.45 5.48
C GLY A 27 -8.82 -29.35 4.02
N LEU A 28 -8.30 -30.42 3.45
CA LEU A 28 -8.72 -30.89 2.11
C LEU A 28 -8.78 -32.43 2.12
N LEU A 29 -9.99 -32.93 2.31
CA LEU A 29 -10.35 -34.31 1.99
C LEU A 29 -10.73 -34.36 0.50
N LEU A 30 -9.99 -35.13 -0.29
CA LEU A 30 -10.32 -35.47 -1.68
C LEU A 30 -11.19 -36.71 -1.69
N THR A 31 -12.37 -36.61 -2.32
CA THR A 31 -13.26 -37.74 -2.61
C THR A 31 -12.87 -38.39 -3.95
N ASP A 32 -12.78 -39.69 -3.94
CA ASP A 32 -12.58 -40.57 -5.11
C ASP A 32 -13.88 -40.78 -5.87
N ALA A 33 -13.85 -40.76 -7.22
CA ALA A 33 -14.75 -41.56 -8.06
C ALA A 33 -14.37 -41.58 -9.55
N GLY A 34 -14.23 -42.75 -10.16
CA GLY A 34 -14.53 -42.98 -11.58
C GLY A 34 -13.47 -43.65 -12.44
N ALA A 35 -13.59 -44.97 -12.65
CA ALA A 35 -12.75 -45.81 -13.48
C ALA A 35 -12.97 -45.62 -14.98
N GLY A 36 -11.89 -45.42 -15.71
CA GLY A 36 -11.79 -45.61 -17.17
C GLY A 36 -10.41 -46.17 -17.53
N ALA A 37 -10.35 -47.32 -18.19
CA ALA A 37 -9.13 -48.03 -18.52
C ALA A 37 -8.27 -47.21 -19.50
N GLN A 38 -7.29 -46.51 -18.97
CA GLN A 38 -6.18 -45.91 -19.72
C GLN A 38 -4.88 -46.53 -19.21
N THR A 39 -3.88 -46.65 -20.09
CA THR A 39 -2.51 -47.08 -19.77
C THR A 39 -2.10 -46.52 -18.41
N ALA A 40 -1.75 -47.40 -17.47
CA ALA A 40 -1.46 -47.05 -16.08
C ALA A 40 -0.54 -45.81 -16.04
N PRO A 41 -0.95 -44.71 -15.42
CA PRO A 41 -0.07 -43.57 -15.26
C PRO A 41 1.20 -44.02 -14.53
N PRO A 42 2.36 -43.45 -14.87
CA PRO A 42 3.59 -43.76 -14.17
C PRO A 42 3.28 -43.66 -12.67
N ARG A 43 3.64 -44.70 -11.89
CA ARG A 43 3.37 -44.78 -10.43
C ARG A 43 3.66 -43.42 -9.82
N PRO A 44 2.69 -42.76 -9.13
CA PRO A 44 2.92 -41.47 -8.52
C PRO A 44 4.17 -41.60 -7.64
N ASP A 45 5.10 -40.66 -7.78
CA ASP A 45 6.32 -40.68 -6.98
C ASP A 45 5.91 -40.52 -5.51
N THR A 46 5.90 -41.64 -4.79
CA THR A 46 5.40 -41.72 -3.41
C THR A 46 6.16 -40.82 -2.46
N ARG A 47 7.37 -40.38 -2.87
CA ARG A 47 8.25 -39.51 -2.06
C ARG A 47 7.62 -38.21 -1.66
N LEU A 48 6.86 -37.55 -2.55
CA LEU A 48 6.17 -36.30 -2.22
C LEU A 48 5.13 -36.53 -1.13
N ALA A 49 4.30 -37.57 -1.28
CA ALA A 49 3.29 -37.92 -0.28
C ALA A 49 3.91 -38.38 1.05
N GLU A 50 5.06 -39.09 0.99
CA GLU A 50 5.80 -39.48 2.19
C GLU A 50 6.43 -38.28 2.89
N ALA A 51 7.01 -37.35 2.13
CA ALA A 51 7.56 -36.08 2.64
C ALA A 51 6.47 -35.22 3.30
N GLN A 52 5.28 -35.13 2.70
CA GLN A 52 4.13 -34.45 3.27
C GLN A 52 3.70 -35.09 4.61
N ARG A 53 3.63 -36.41 4.68
CA ARG A 53 3.31 -37.14 5.91
C ARG A 53 4.36 -36.91 6.99
N ALA A 54 5.65 -36.92 6.62
CA ALA A 54 6.74 -36.65 7.55
C ALA A 54 6.65 -35.22 8.11
N LEU A 55 6.36 -34.24 7.23
CA LEU A 55 6.16 -32.84 7.65
C LEU A 55 4.97 -32.71 8.63
N THR A 56 3.84 -33.33 8.32
CA THR A 56 2.65 -33.34 9.21
C THR A 56 2.93 -33.96 10.58
N ARG A 57 3.86 -34.91 10.68
CA ARG A 57 4.28 -35.54 11.95
C ARG A 57 5.39 -34.76 12.67
N GLY A 58 5.88 -33.67 12.10
CA GLY A 58 7.01 -32.90 12.65
C GLY A 58 8.38 -33.59 12.45
N GLU A 59 8.46 -34.61 11.60
CA GLU A 59 9.70 -35.31 11.24
C GLU A 59 10.50 -34.47 10.21
N LEU A 60 10.94 -33.29 10.60
CA LEU A 60 11.48 -32.28 9.68
C LEU A 60 12.70 -32.76 8.90
N ALA A 61 13.61 -33.50 9.53
CA ALA A 61 14.79 -34.06 8.87
C ALA A 61 14.41 -35.01 7.74
N ARG A 62 13.46 -35.90 8.01
CA ARG A 62 12.95 -36.89 7.02
C ARG A 62 12.16 -36.20 5.89
N ALA A 63 11.32 -35.21 6.25
CA ALA A 63 10.58 -34.41 5.25
C ALA A 63 11.52 -33.68 4.32
N PHE A 64 12.61 -33.11 4.83
CA PHE A 64 13.65 -32.43 4.06
C PHE A 64 14.38 -33.41 3.11
N GLU A 65 14.82 -34.56 3.63
CA GLU A 65 15.52 -35.58 2.82
C GLU A 65 14.67 -36.04 1.63
N LEU A 66 13.44 -36.46 1.90
CA LEU A 66 12.49 -36.94 0.89
C LEU A 66 12.11 -35.84 -0.10
N GLY A 67 11.82 -34.62 0.39
CA GLY A 67 11.47 -33.46 -0.43
C GLY A 67 12.62 -33.01 -1.32
N SER A 68 13.85 -32.97 -0.79
CA SER A 68 15.05 -32.63 -1.56
C SER A 68 15.34 -33.65 -2.65
N ALA A 69 15.23 -34.95 -2.36
CA ALA A 69 15.38 -36.01 -3.35
C ALA A 69 14.30 -35.94 -4.44
N TYR A 70 13.07 -35.56 -4.07
CA TYR A 70 11.98 -35.35 -5.02
C TYR A 70 12.24 -34.16 -5.93
N VAL A 71 12.58 -32.98 -5.38
CA VAL A 71 12.86 -31.76 -6.15
C VAL A 71 14.10 -31.92 -7.04
N LYS A 72 15.12 -32.65 -6.58
CA LYS A 72 16.28 -32.97 -7.41
C LYS A 72 15.90 -33.75 -8.66
N ALA A 73 14.94 -34.69 -8.55
CA ALA A 73 14.43 -35.45 -9.69
C ALA A 73 13.45 -34.64 -10.55
N ARG A 74 12.76 -33.68 -9.97
CA ARG A 74 11.72 -32.84 -10.62
C ARG A 74 11.90 -31.35 -10.29
N PRO A 75 12.90 -30.70 -10.83
CA PRO A 75 13.28 -29.34 -10.41
C PRO A 75 12.27 -28.24 -10.76
N ARG A 76 11.29 -28.51 -11.62
CA ARG A 76 10.23 -27.56 -11.98
C ARG A 76 8.87 -27.87 -11.34
N ASP A 77 8.81 -28.84 -10.46
CA ASP A 77 7.56 -29.24 -9.79
C ASP A 77 7.24 -28.26 -8.64
N ALA A 78 6.24 -27.39 -8.85
CA ALA A 78 5.86 -26.40 -7.86
C ALA A 78 5.38 -27.01 -6.53
N PRO A 79 4.55 -28.08 -6.50
CA PRO A 79 4.18 -28.76 -5.27
C PRO A 79 5.37 -29.28 -4.43
N GLY A 80 6.37 -29.84 -5.08
CA GLY A 80 7.59 -30.33 -4.39
C GLY A 80 8.39 -29.19 -3.78
N ARG A 81 8.54 -28.07 -4.50
CA ARG A 81 9.21 -26.87 -4.01
C ARG A 81 8.44 -26.22 -2.86
N LEU A 82 7.12 -26.15 -2.96
CA LEU A 82 6.26 -25.65 -1.89
C LEU A 82 6.41 -26.50 -0.62
N LEU A 83 6.50 -27.84 -0.76
CA LEU A 83 6.78 -28.72 0.36
C LEU A 83 8.11 -28.39 1.03
N LEU A 84 9.20 -28.25 0.25
CA LEU A 84 10.51 -27.87 0.80
C LEU A 84 10.48 -26.51 1.48
N ALA A 85 9.83 -25.54 0.87
CA ALA A 85 9.66 -24.22 1.48
C ALA A 85 8.98 -24.32 2.86
N ARG A 86 7.92 -25.13 2.98
CA ARG A 86 7.24 -25.35 4.26
C ARG A 86 8.15 -26.03 5.28
N VAL A 87 8.99 -26.98 4.85
CA VAL A 87 9.99 -27.61 5.74
C VAL A 87 11.01 -26.58 6.22
N HIS A 88 11.48 -25.69 5.33
CA HIS A 88 12.39 -24.59 5.69
C HIS A 88 11.74 -23.59 6.66
N ILE A 89 10.45 -23.27 6.48
CA ILE A 89 9.71 -22.41 7.41
C ILE A 89 9.68 -23.02 8.82
N GLU A 90 9.32 -24.30 8.93
CA GLU A 90 9.28 -25.01 10.23
C GLU A 90 10.67 -25.12 10.91
N ARG A 91 11.75 -25.07 10.12
CA ARG A 91 13.13 -25.04 10.60
C ARG A 91 13.64 -23.63 10.92
N GLY A 92 12.84 -22.59 10.61
CA GLY A 92 13.25 -21.19 10.76
C GLY A 92 14.23 -20.69 9.70
N GLU A 93 14.40 -21.43 8.62
CA GLU A 93 15.32 -21.16 7.52
C GLU A 93 14.59 -20.33 6.43
N LEU A 94 14.27 -19.05 6.75
CA LEU A 94 13.36 -18.24 5.94
C LEU A 94 13.94 -17.87 4.56
N ASP A 95 15.26 -17.67 4.46
CA ASP A 95 15.90 -17.35 3.17
C ASP A 95 15.78 -18.54 2.20
N GLN A 96 16.02 -19.76 2.70
CA GLN A 96 15.86 -20.99 1.91
C GLN A 96 14.40 -21.23 1.53
N ALA A 97 13.47 -20.92 2.45
CA ALA A 97 12.04 -20.99 2.15
C ALA A 97 11.66 -20.03 1.02
N TYR A 98 12.14 -18.79 1.08
CA TYR A 98 11.93 -17.79 0.03
C TYR A 98 12.44 -18.28 -1.33
N ASP A 99 13.66 -18.79 -1.37
CA ASP A 99 14.29 -19.30 -2.59
C ASP A 99 13.47 -20.43 -3.25
N GLU A 100 12.97 -21.37 -2.44
CA GLU A 100 12.14 -22.47 -2.98
C GLU A 100 10.77 -21.97 -3.47
N LEU A 101 10.16 -20.99 -2.78
CA LEU A 101 8.90 -20.37 -3.21
C LEU A 101 9.06 -19.55 -4.49
N ASP A 102 10.13 -18.76 -4.61
CA ASP A 102 10.43 -18.00 -5.84
C ASP A 102 10.62 -18.93 -7.05
N ARG A 103 11.36 -20.02 -6.86
CA ARG A 103 11.51 -21.05 -7.91
C ARG A 103 10.20 -21.75 -8.24
N ALA A 104 9.35 -22.01 -7.25
CA ALA A 104 8.02 -22.58 -7.47
C ALA A 104 7.14 -21.61 -8.28
N LEU A 105 7.14 -20.33 -7.95
CA LEU A 105 6.36 -19.31 -8.64
C LEU A 105 6.81 -19.11 -10.09
N ARG A 106 8.11 -19.21 -10.38
CA ARG A 106 8.62 -19.19 -11.77
C ARG A 106 8.09 -20.38 -12.62
N SER A 107 7.80 -21.51 -11.97
CA SER A 107 7.29 -22.70 -12.65
C SER A 107 5.77 -22.65 -12.82
N ASP A 108 5.06 -22.07 -11.82
CA ASP A 108 3.61 -21.89 -11.81
C ASP A 108 3.26 -20.51 -11.23
N PRO A 109 3.21 -19.45 -12.09
CA PRO A 109 3.04 -18.05 -11.66
C PRO A 109 1.67 -17.73 -11.03
N ARG A 110 0.68 -18.65 -11.16
CA ARG A 110 -0.67 -18.46 -10.65
C ARG A 110 -0.98 -19.34 -9.45
N ASN A 111 -0.01 -20.03 -8.91
CA ASN A 111 -0.19 -20.92 -7.77
C ASN A 111 -0.52 -20.13 -6.51
N VAL A 112 -1.77 -20.25 -6.08
CA VAL A 112 -2.31 -19.48 -4.93
C VAL A 112 -1.59 -19.82 -3.64
N ASP A 113 -1.27 -21.10 -3.41
CA ASP A 113 -0.59 -21.55 -2.19
C ASP A 113 0.86 -21.02 -2.16
N VAL A 114 1.56 -21.07 -3.29
CA VAL A 114 2.92 -20.51 -3.40
C VAL A 114 2.90 -19.01 -3.13
N LEU A 115 1.95 -18.26 -3.71
CA LEU A 115 1.79 -16.83 -3.48
C LEU A 115 1.50 -16.52 -2.01
N ALA A 116 0.64 -17.30 -1.36
CA ALA A 116 0.30 -17.12 0.04
C ALA A 116 1.51 -17.33 0.96
N TYR A 117 2.27 -18.42 0.76
CA TYR A 117 3.48 -18.70 1.55
C TYR A 117 4.60 -17.70 1.24
N LEU A 118 4.74 -17.25 0.00
CA LEU A 118 5.72 -16.21 -0.36
C LEU A 118 5.40 -14.89 0.37
N GLY A 119 4.14 -14.49 0.43
CA GLY A 119 3.71 -13.33 1.20
C GLY A 119 4.04 -13.46 2.70
N LEU A 120 3.76 -14.63 3.28
CA LEU A 120 4.07 -14.92 4.69
C LEU A 120 5.58 -14.82 4.98
N VAL A 121 6.41 -15.50 4.19
CA VAL A 121 7.86 -15.52 4.37
C VAL A 121 8.48 -14.15 4.14
N SER A 122 8.05 -13.44 3.09
CA SER A 122 8.51 -12.08 2.81
C SER A 122 8.17 -11.13 3.96
N GLY A 123 6.98 -11.24 4.54
CA GLY A 123 6.59 -10.44 5.70
C GLY A 123 7.48 -10.72 6.93
N GLN A 124 7.83 -11.98 7.19
CA GLN A 124 8.73 -12.35 8.30
C GLN A 124 10.16 -11.84 8.06
N LEU A 125 10.70 -12.00 6.85
CA LEU A 125 12.02 -11.47 6.49
C LEU A 125 12.08 -9.95 6.60
N ALA A 126 11.04 -9.25 6.13
CA ALA A 126 10.93 -7.81 6.28
C ALA A 126 10.91 -7.39 7.76
N ALA A 127 10.13 -8.07 8.60
CA ALA A 127 10.09 -7.79 10.05
C ALA A 127 11.46 -7.98 10.71
N MET A 128 12.18 -9.06 10.37
CA MET A 128 13.54 -9.30 10.88
C MET A 128 14.52 -8.22 10.42
N ALA A 129 14.43 -7.80 9.16
CA ALA A 129 15.27 -6.72 8.63
C ALA A 129 15.00 -5.38 9.33
N PHE A 130 13.72 -5.07 9.63
CA PHE A 130 13.36 -3.86 10.38
C PHE A 130 13.82 -3.92 11.84
N ASP A 131 13.67 -5.06 12.53
CA ASP A 131 14.17 -5.25 13.89
C ASP A 131 15.69 -5.04 13.95
N ARG A 132 16.41 -5.57 12.96
CA ARG A 132 17.86 -5.40 12.83
C ARG A 132 18.22 -3.93 12.56
N LEU A 133 17.56 -3.28 11.62
CA LEU A 133 17.78 -1.88 11.30
C LEU A 133 17.52 -0.98 12.52
N ALA A 134 16.42 -1.23 13.26
CA ALA A 134 16.10 -0.49 14.48
C ALA A 134 17.13 -0.69 15.60
N THR A 135 17.83 -1.83 15.60
CA THR A 135 18.89 -2.13 16.58
C THR A 135 20.24 -1.53 16.17
N GLU A 136 20.60 -1.64 14.89
CA GLU A 136 21.91 -1.23 14.39
C GLU A 136 21.98 0.30 14.14
N ALA A 137 20.85 0.93 13.77
CA ALA A 137 20.81 2.35 13.43
C ALA A 137 19.53 3.05 13.92
N PRO A 138 19.25 3.05 15.24
CA PRO A 138 17.97 3.52 15.81
C PRO A 138 17.63 4.99 15.52
N GLY A 139 18.63 5.83 15.26
CA GLY A 139 18.47 7.25 14.94
C GLY A 139 18.55 7.56 13.45
N SER A 140 18.63 6.56 12.57
CA SER A 140 18.67 6.83 11.13
C SER A 140 17.36 7.37 10.61
N ALA A 141 17.42 8.23 9.60
CA ALA A 141 16.24 8.80 8.96
C ALA A 141 15.25 7.70 8.48
N ARG A 142 15.76 6.56 8.02
CA ARG A 142 14.94 5.43 7.58
C ARG A 142 14.18 4.79 8.74
N VAL A 143 14.78 4.58 9.90
CA VAL A 143 14.09 4.03 11.09
C VAL A 143 12.99 4.99 11.55
N LEU A 144 13.31 6.28 11.62
CA LEU A 144 12.35 7.31 12.02
C LEU A 144 11.17 7.41 11.03
N GLN A 145 11.43 7.31 9.73
CA GLN A 145 10.42 7.28 8.69
C GLN A 145 9.50 6.05 8.84
N LEU A 146 10.05 4.86 9.03
CA LEU A 146 9.26 3.62 9.25
C LEU A 146 8.45 3.65 10.55
N GLN A 147 8.96 4.32 11.60
CA GLN A 147 8.17 4.59 12.82
C GLN A 147 6.99 5.50 12.51
N GLY A 148 7.18 6.53 11.67
CA GLY A 148 6.13 7.41 11.21
C GLY A 148 5.01 6.65 10.48
N GLU A 149 5.37 5.77 9.55
CA GLU A 149 4.43 4.89 8.84
C GLU A 149 3.65 3.98 9.81
N THR A 150 4.36 3.41 10.78
CA THR A 150 3.74 2.55 11.80
C THR A 150 2.72 3.31 12.62
N PHE A 151 3.04 4.54 13.04
CA PHE A 151 2.11 5.39 13.77
C PHE A 151 0.93 5.86 12.91
N GLU A 152 1.16 6.17 11.63
CA GLU A 152 0.08 6.52 10.69
C GLU A 152 -0.89 5.33 10.50
N ALA A 153 -0.39 4.10 10.34
CA ALA A 153 -1.20 2.89 10.26
C ALA A 153 -2.04 2.63 11.53
N GLN A 154 -1.58 3.11 12.70
CA GLN A 154 -2.30 3.06 13.98
C GLN A 154 -3.22 4.28 14.21
N ASP A 155 -3.42 5.14 13.24
CA ASP A 155 -4.11 6.45 13.32
C ASP A 155 -3.55 7.39 14.42
N ARG A 156 -2.30 7.19 14.82
CA ARG A 156 -1.56 8.01 15.79
C ARG A 156 -0.87 9.17 15.08
N ARG A 157 -1.66 10.06 14.49
CA ARG A 157 -1.18 11.12 13.58
C ARG A 157 -0.15 12.06 14.18
N LYS A 158 -0.26 12.39 15.49
CA LYS A 158 0.70 13.27 16.18
C LYS A 158 2.07 12.60 16.33
N ASP A 159 2.07 11.30 16.66
CA ASP A 159 3.31 10.55 16.82
C ASP A 159 3.96 10.32 15.44
N ALA A 160 3.15 10.06 14.41
CA ALA A 160 3.60 9.98 13.02
C ALA A 160 4.26 11.29 12.55
N GLU A 161 3.61 12.43 12.82
CA GLU A 161 4.17 13.75 12.48
C GLU A 161 5.53 13.98 13.16
N THR A 162 5.64 13.63 14.44
CA THR A 162 6.91 13.75 15.19
C THR A 162 8.00 12.87 14.60
N ALA A 163 7.68 11.63 14.25
CA ALA A 163 8.63 10.70 13.69
C ALA A 163 9.10 11.11 12.29
N TYR A 164 8.17 11.52 11.41
CA TYR A 164 8.52 12.03 10.09
C TYR A 164 9.34 13.33 10.16
N GLN A 165 9.00 14.23 11.10
CA GLN A 165 9.80 15.44 11.32
C GLN A 165 11.23 15.08 11.72
N ALA A 166 11.41 14.17 12.68
CA ALA A 166 12.73 13.71 13.07
C ALA A 166 13.51 13.07 11.90
N ALA A 167 12.81 12.31 11.03
CA ALA A 167 13.41 11.74 9.82
C ALA A 167 13.91 12.83 8.85
N VAL A 168 13.11 13.87 8.63
CA VAL A 168 13.44 15.02 7.78
C VAL A 168 14.56 15.87 8.38
N ASP A 169 14.65 15.95 9.71
CA ASP A 169 15.75 16.66 10.39
C ASP A 169 17.10 15.93 10.21
N VAL A 170 17.09 14.59 10.20
CA VAL A 170 18.28 13.77 9.93
C VAL A 170 18.64 13.76 8.45
N GLN A 171 17.65 13.57 7.56
CA GLN A 171 17.84 13.53 6.11
C GLN A 171 16.81 14.46 5.42
N PRO A 172 17.21 15.71 5.15
CA PRO A 172 16.33 16.74 4.64
C PRO A 172 15.66 16.48 3.29
N ASP A 173 16.20 15.61 2.47
CA ASP A 173 15.73 15.25 1.14
C ASP A 173 15.04 13.88 1.07
N LEU A 174 14.75 13.28 2.22
CA LEU A 174 14.05 11.99 2.29
C LEU A 174 12.58 12.14 1.88
N LEU A 175 12.28 11.86 0.62
CA LEU A 175 10.96 12.03 0.03
C LEU A 175 9.88 11.23 0.76
N ASP A 176 10.23 10.00 1.19
CA ASP A 176 9.35 9.08 1.92
C ASP A 176 8.94 9.59 3.33
N ALA A 177 9.61 10.65 3.83
CA ALA A 177 9.23 11.34 5.04
C ALA A 177 8.62 12.73 4.76
N LEU A 178 9.12 13.45 3.74
CA LEU A 178 8.64 14.78 3.36
C LEU A 178 7.18 14.78 2.93
N LEU A 179 6.77 13.87 2.05
CA LEU A 179 5.39 13.83 1.53
C LEU A 179 4.37 13.46 2.61
N PRO A 180 4.56 12.40 3.43
CA PRO A 180 3.65 12.11 4.53
C PRO A 180 3.59 13.24 5.57
N LEU A 181 4.73 13.84 5.92
CA LEU A 181 4.76 14.97 6.84
C LEU A 181 3.94 16.16 6.31
N ALA A 182 4.16 16.54 5.05
CA ALA A 182 3.41 17.60 4.40
C ALA A 182 1.90 17.30 4.34
N LYS A 183 1.53 16.05 4.05
CA LYS A 183 0.13 15.57 4.07
C LYS A 183 -0.48 15.72 5.46
N LEU A 184 0.22 15.31 6.54
CA LEU A 184 -0.26 15.44 7.91
C LEU A 184 -0.44 16.92 8.29
N LYS A 185 0.52 17.79 7.95
CA LYS A 185 0.42 19.24 8.14
C LYS A 185 -0.81 19.81 7.40
N ARG A 186 -1.02 19.43 6.14
CA ARG A 186 -2.18 19.85 5.34
C ARG A 186 -3.50 19.40 5.97
N ILE A 187 -3.61 18.15 6.45
CA ILE A 187 -4.83 17.62 7.07
C ILE A 187 -5.22 18.43 8.31
N ARG A 188 -4.26 18.91 9.08
CA ARG A 188 -4.54 19.80 10.23
C ARG A 188 -4.61 21.28 9.88
N LEU A 189 -4.68 21.61 8.58
CA LEU A 189 -4.79 22.96 8.03
C LEU A 189 -3.58 23.88 8.29
N ALA A 190 -2.42 23.31 8.64
CA ALA A 190 -1.14 24.05 8.74
C ALA A 190 -0.53 24.21 7.33
N CYS A 191 -1.24 24.91 6.44
CA CYS A 191 -0.92 24.96 5.03
C CYS A 191 0.38 25.72 4.73
N GLU A 192 0.78 26.71 5.51
CA GLU A 192 2.07 27.41 5.34
C GLU A 192 3.25 26.45 5.54
N GLU A 193 3.20 25.61 6.60
CA GLU A 193 4.22 24.60 6.85
C GLU A 193 4.20 23.51 5.77
N ALA A 194 3.00 23.08 5.36
CA ALA A 194 2.83 22.05 4.34
C ALA A 194 3.38 22.49 2.97
N VAL A 195 3.18 23.76 2.56
CA VAL A 195 3.72 24.32 1.32
C VAL A 195 5.24 24.19 1.28
N THR A 196 5.93 24.60 2.34
CA THR A 196 7.40 24.50 2.45
C THR A 196 7.89 23.05 2.27
N LEU A 197 7.21 22.09 2.88
CA LEU A 197 7.57 20.67 2.80
C LEU A 197 7.29 20.10 1.40
N TYR A 198 6.14 20.42 0.80
CA TYR A 198 5.82 20.00 -0.56
C TYR A 198 6.76 20.61 -1.59
N GLU A 199 7.16 21.88 -1.46
CA GLU A 199 8.13 22.51 -2.34
C GLU A 199 9.50 21.83 -2.27
N ARG A 200 9.94 21.46 -1.05
CA ARG A 200 11.14 20.62 -0.88
C ARG A 200 10.98 19.27 -1.57
N ALA A 201 9.87 18.58 -1.33
CA ALA A 201 9.62 17.30 -1.97
C ALA A 201 9.65 17.40 -3.51
N GLU A 202 9.03 18.42 -4.09
CA GLU A 202 9.03 18.70 -5.53
C GLU A 202 10.43 19.03 -6.07
N SER A 203 11.29 19.67 -5.27
CA SER A 203 12.69 19.92 -5.65
C SER A 203 13.55 18.65 -5.67
N VAL A 204 13.26 17.67 -4.82
CA VAL A 204 13.90 16.36 -4.82
C VAL A 204 13.43 15.52 -6.01
N ARG A 205 12.15 15.38 -6.14
CA ARG A 205 11.50 14.66 -7.25
C ARG A 205 10.07 15.13 -7.44
N PRO A 206 9.72 15.62 -8.62
CA PRO A 206 8.35 15.97 -8.97
C PRO A 206 7.40 14.77 -8.87
N THR A 207 6.32 14.91 -8.08
CA THR A 207 5.31 13.85 -7.85
C THR A 207 3.89 14.39 -8.04
N PHE A 208 2.93 13.48 -8.31
CA PHE A 208 1.52 13.86 -8.30
C PHE A 208 1.12 14.42 -6.92
N GLU A 209 1.49 13.71 -5.84
CA GLU A 209 1.15 14.09 -4.46
C GLU A 209 1.70 15.45 -4.06
N GLY A 210 2.95 15.75 -4.44
CA GLY A 210 3.57 17.04 -4.16
C GLY A 210 2.82 18.18 -4.84
N ALA A 211 2.59 18.09 -6.14
CA ALA A 211 1.87 19.13 -6.90
C ALA A 211 0.41 19.26 -6.44
N TYR A 212 -0.29 18.14 -6.22
CA TYR A 212 -1.67 18.15 -5.76
C TYR A 212 -1.78 18.76 -4.34
N GLY A 213 -0.89 18.37 -3.42
CA GLY A 213 -0.82 18.92 -2.08
C GLY A 213 -0.54 20.43 -2.06
N LEU A 214 0.39 20.90 -2.88
CA LEU A 214 0.66 22.34 -3.10
C LEU A 214 -0.58 23.06 -3.61
N GLY A 215 -1.27 22.50 -4.60
CA GLY A 215 -2.49 23.09 -5.15
C GLY A 215 -3.56 23.29 -4.08
N ILE A 216 -3.80 22.27 -3.25
CA ILE A 216 -4.76 22.37 -2.15
C ILE A 216 -4.35 23.44 -1.14
N CYS A 217 -3.10 23.42 -0.66
CA CYS A 217 -2.64 24.36 0.35
C CYS A 217 -2.62 25.80 -0.18
N ARG A 218 -2.21 26.04 -1.41
CA ARG A 218 -2.25 27.38 -2.03
C ARG A 218 -3.68 27.89 -2.15
N SER A 219 -4.63 27.05 -2.62
CA SER A 219 -6.04 27.45 -2.68
C SER A 219 -6.63 27.71 -1.30
N TYR A 220 -6.21 26.97 -0.26
CA TYR A 220 -6.61 27.25 1.14
C TYR A 220 -6.07 28.60 1.62
N LEU A 221 -4.84 28.95 1.25
CA LEU A 221 -4.19 30.22 1.55
C LEU A 221 -4.65 31.36 0.61
N GLN A 222 -5.66 31.12 -0.21
CA GLN A 222 -6.24 32.09 -1.18
C GLN A 222 -5.29 32.50 -2.32
N ASP A 223 -4.19 31.75 -2.54
CA ASP A 223 -3.35 31.85 -3.72
C ASP A 223 -3.93 30.94 -4.82
N ASP A 224 -5.08 31.32 -5.38
CA ASP A 224 -5.76 30.51 -6.38
C ASP A 224 -5.04 30.50 -7.72
N GLU A 225 -4.27 31.55 -8.10
CA GLU A 225 -3.37 31.54 -9.25
C GLU A 225 -2.27 30.50 -9.10
N GLY A 226 -1.60 30.47 -7.95
CA GLY A 226 -0.60 29.46 -7.65
C GLY A 226 -1.19 28.06 -7.57
N ALA A 227 -2.40 27.91 -7.06
CA ALA A 227 -3.11 26.64 -7.00
C ALA A 227 -3.40 26.09 -8.42
N VAL A 228 -3.86 26.93 -9.36
CA VAL A 228 -4.09 26.55 -10.76
C VAL A 228 -2.83 25.93 -11.36
N VAL A 229 -1.67 26.59 -11.22
CA VAL A 229 -0.39 26.08 -11.74
C VAL A 229 -0.06 24.72 -11.17
N GLN A 230 -0.31 24.50 -9.87
CA GLN A 230 0.04 23.23 -9.24
C GLN A 230 -0.94 22.11 -9.62
N PHE A 231 -2.22 22.40 -9.72
CA PHE A 231 -3.18 21.41 -10.21
C PHE A 231 -2.93 21.03 -11.67
N GLU A 232 -2.53 21.95 -12.52
CA GLU A 232 -2.11 21.64 -13.89
C GLU A 232 -0.88 20.71 -13.93
N ARG A 233 0.10 20.93 -13.04
CA ARG A 233 1.25 20.04 -12.88
C ARG A 233 0.84 18.64 -12.37
N ALA A 234 -0.10 18.57 -11.44
CA ALA A 234 -0.64 17.30 -10.96
C ALA A 234 -1.35 16.53 -12.10
N ILE A 235 -2.20 17.21 -12.86
CA ILE A 235 -2.90 16.64 -14.03
C ILE A 235 -1.92 16.17 -15.11
N ALA A 236 -0.84 16.90 -15.34
CA ALA A 236 0.19 16.47 -16.30
C ALA A 236 0.88 15.16 -15.89
N ARG A 237 0.93 14.84 -14.59
CA ARG A 237 1.49 13.60 -14.05
C ARG A 237 0.48 12.46 -13.99
N ASP A 238 -0.77 12.79 -13.66
CA ASP A 238 -1.89 11.84 -13.65
C ASP A 238 -3.15 12.49 -14.25
N PRO A 239 -3.35 12.37 -15.57
CA PRO A 239 -4.54 12.90 -16.24
C PRO A 239 -5.86 12.23 -15.80
N GLY A 240 -5.80 11.03 -15.19
CA GLY A 240 -6.95 10.30 -14.66
C GLY A 240 -7.39 10.74 -13.27
N ALA A 241 -6.62 11.57 -12.58
CA ALA A 241 -6.93 12.00 -11.23
C ALA A 241 -8.07 13.04 -11.19
N ALA A 242 -9.31 12.60 -11.05
CA ALA A 242 -10.50 13.45 -10.97
C ALA A 242 -10.37 14.57 -9.92
N VAL A 243 -9.72 14.26 -8.78
CA VAL A 243 -9.51 15.23 -7.68
C VAL A 243 -8.66 16.44 -8.10
N ALA A 244 -7.67 16.25 -8.98
CA ALA A 244 -6.85 17.36 -9.48
C ALA A 244 -7.64 18.24 -10.45
N TRP A 245 -8.47 17.65 -11.31
CA TRP A 245 -9.38 18.39 -12.19
C TRP A 245 -10.42 19.18 -11.40
N ALA A 246 -10.97 18.60 -10.32
CA ALA A 246 -11.90 19.29 -9.43
C ALA A 246 -11.23 20.47 -8.72
N GLY A 247 -10.02 20.29 -8.20
CA GLY A 247 -9.22 21.34 -7.58
C GLY A 247 -8.93 22.48 -8.56
N LEU A 248 -8.48 22.16 -9.78
CA LEU A 248 -8.27 23.14 -10.85
C LEU A 248 -9.56 23.92 -11.15
N GLY A 249 -10.68 23.21 -11.34
CA GLY A 249 -11.97 23.84 -11.64
C GLY A 249 -12.44 24.76 -10.51
N THR A 250 -12.27 24.32 -9.26
CA THR A 250 -12.61 25.13 -8.07
C THR A 250 -11.78 26.42 -7.98
N SER A 251 -10.46 26.33 -8.17
CA SER A 251 -9.60 27.53 -8.16
C SER A 251 -9.94 28.49 -9.30
N LEU A 252 -10.25 27.98 -10.51
CA LEU A 252 -10.70 28.81 -11.63
C LEU A 252 -12.03 29.52 -11.32
N VAL A 253 -12.98 28.87 -10.65
CA VAL A 253 -14.25 29.48 -10.23
C VAL A 253 -13.99 30.62 -9.22
N LYS A 254 -13.11 30.40 -8.23
CA LYS A 254 -12.71 31.45 -7.27
C LYS A 254 -12.06 32.63 -7.94
N LEU A 255 -11.27 32.43 -8.99
CA LEU A 255 -10.68 33.46 -9.84
C LEU A 255 -11.68 34.11 -10.80
N LYS A 256 -12.98 33.82 -10.67
CA LYS A 256 -14.06 34.30 -11.56
C LYS A 256 -13.94 33.85 -13.03
N ARG A 257 -13.07 32.89 -13.32
CA ARG A 257 -12.94 32.25 -14.63
C ARG A 257 -13.97 31.12 -14.76
N HIS A 258 -15.25 31.48 -14.64
CA HIS A 258 -16.34 30.52 -14.46
C HIS A 258 -16.48 29.53 -15.62
N ALA A 259 -16.34 30.01 -16.88
CA ALA A 259 -16.47 29.14 -18.05
C ALA A 259 -15.38 28.05 -18.06
N ASP A 260 -14.13 28.40 -17.76
CA ASP A 260 -13.02 27.46 -17.66
C ASP A 260 -13.23 26.50 -16.50
N GLY A 261 -13.65 27.02 -15.33
CA GLY A 261 -13.96 26.23 -14.14
C GLY A 261 -15.04 25.20 -14.38
N ILE A 262 -16.15 25.58 -15.04
CA ILE A 262 -17.23 24.67 -15.44
C ILE A 262 -16.68 23.54 -16.32
N ALA A 263 -15.85 23.84 -17.30
CA ALA A 263 -15.27 22.82 -18.18
C ALA A 263 -14.42 21.81 -17.40
N LYS A 264 -13.58 22.26 -16.43
CA LYS A 264 -12.73 21.40 -15.61
C LYS A 264 -13.53 20.57 -14.61
N LEU A 265 -14.52 21.16 -13.95
CA LEU A 265 -15.41 20.45 -13.02
C LEU A 265 -16.23 19.37 -13.75
N ARG A 266 -16.74 19.65 -14.93
CA ARG A 266 -17.43 18.63 -15.75
C ARG A 266 -16.51 17.50 -16.15
N HIS A 267 -15.24 17.79 -16.44
CA HIS A 267 -14.26 16.73 -16.72
C HIS A 267 -13.98 15.87 -15.48
N ALA A 268 -13.81 16.47 -14.30
CA ALA A 268 -13.67 15.75 -13.04
C ALA A 268 -14.86 14.82 -12.78
N ILE A 269 -16.09 15.31 -12.96
CA ILE A 269 -17.32 14.53 -12.81
C ILE A 269 -17.41 13.41 -13.86
N ALA A 270 -16.92 13.61 -15.07
CA ALA A 270 -16.89 12.55 -16.08
C ALA A 270 -15.92 11.41 -15.70
N LEU A 271 -14.81 11.72 -15.03
CA LEU A 271 -13.86 10.73 -14.49
C LEU A 271 -14.42 10.05 -13.25
N GLU A 272 -15.00 10.81 -12.33
CA GLU A 272 -15.58 10.30 -11.07
C GLU A 272 -16.97 10.93 -10.81
N PRO A 273 -18.06 10.29 -11.27
CA PRO A 273 -19.41 10.84 -11.19
C PRO A 273 -19.95 11.06 -9.77
N ARG A 274 -19.33 10.47 -8.75
CA ARG A 274 -19.81 10.52 -7.36
C ARG A 274 -19.11 11.58 -6.50
N MET A 275 -18.41 12.53 -7.09
CA MET A 275 -17.75 13.63 -6.38
C MET A 275 -18.76 14.72 -5.97
N ALA A 276 -19.38 14.59 -4.80
CA ALA A 276 -20.35 15.56 -4.29
C ALA A 276 -19.82 17.00 -4.30
N GLU A 277 -18.56 17.20 -3.93
CA GLU A 277 -17.91 18.51 -3.91
C GLU A 277 -17.78 19.13 -5.30
N ALA A 278 -17.41 18.33 -6.31
CA ALA A 278 -17.34 18.80 -7.69
C ALA A 278 -18.70 19.22 -8.24
N HIS A 279 -19.76 18.48 -7.94
CA HIS A 279 -21.13 18.88 -8.28
C HIS A 279 -21.55 20.17 -7.58
N TYR A 280 -21.21 20.33 -6.29
CA TYR A 280 -21.49 21.56 -5.56
C TYR A 280 -20.78 22.77 -6.18
N MET A 281 -19.49 22.67 -6.47
CA MET A 281 -18.71 23.72 -7.10
C MET A 281 -19.18 24.04 -8.53
N LEU A 282 -19.67 23.02 -9.25
CA LEU A 282 -20.28 23.21 -10.56
C LEU A 282 -21.59 24.02 -10.43
N GLY A 283 -22.41 23.75 -9.41
CA GLY A 283 -23.61 24.52 -9.10
C GLY A 283 -23.29 25.99 -8.81
N MET A 284 -22.26 26.25 -7.98
CA MET A 284 -21.78 27.61 -7.72
C MET A 284 -21.32 28.33 -8.98
N ALA A 285 -20.61 27.62 -9.86
CA ALA A 285 -20.13 28.19 -11.11
C ALA A 285 -21.32 28.53 -12.07
N TYR A 286 -22.32 27.66 -12.18
CA TYR A 286 -23.51 27.94 -12.99
C TYR A 286 -24.33 29.10 -12.43
N GLN A 287 -24.47 29.19 -11.11
CA GLN A 287 -25.13 30.33 -10.46
C GLN A 287 -24.43 31.64 -10.79
N ALA A 288 -23.09 31.65 -10.75
CA ALA A 288 -22.29 32.84 -11.05
C ALA A 288 -22.40 33.32 -12.52
N VAL A 289 -22.67 32.40 -13.46
CA VAL A 289 -22.91 32.76 -14.87
C VAL A 289 -24.37 33.00 -15.22
N GLY A 290 -25.28 32.97 -14.22
CA GLY A 290 -26.71 33.25 -14.41
C GLY A 290 -27.51 32.10 -15.04
N ASP A 291 -27.10 30.84 -14.81
CA ASP A 291 -27.83 29.66 -15.24
C ASP A 291 -28.43 28.91 -14.02
N PRO A 292 -29.56 29.39 -13.49
CA PRO A 292 -30.14 28.83 -12.27
C PRO A 292 -30.63 27.39 -12.45
N ALA A 293 -31.08 27.01 -13.64
CA ALA A 293 -31.59 25.66 -13.88
C ALA A 293 -30.48 24.60 -13.77
N ARG A 294 -29.31 24.86 -14.37
CA ARG A 294 -28.16 23.95 -14.23
C ARG A 294 -27.53 24.02 -12.83
N ALA A 295 -27.60 25.18 -12.18
CA ALA A 295 -27.13 25.31 -10.80
C ALA A 295 -27.94 24.44 -9.85
N GLU A 296 -29.29 24.50 -9.93
CA GLU A 296 -30.18 23.70 -9.09
C GLU A 296 -29.97 22.19 -9.31
N ALA A 297 -29.87 21.76 -10.56
CA ALA A 297 -29.58 20.36 -10.89
C ALA A 297 -28.26 19.86 -10.27
N ALA A 298 -27.21 20.70 -10.35
CA ALA A 298 -25.89 20.35 -9.79
C ALA A 298 -25.92 20.32 -8.25
N PHE A 299 -26.59 21.24 -7.58
CA PHE A 299 -26.74 21.22 -6.13
C PHE A 299 -27.57 20.03 -5.64
N THR A 300 -28.66 19.71 -6.35
CA THR A 300 -29.48 18.52 -6.05
C THR A 300 -28.67 17.24 -6.11
N GLU A 301 -27.82 17.10 -7.14
CA GLU A 301 -26.95 15.93 -7.26
C GLU A 301 -25.87 15.90 -6.16
N ALA A 302 -25.29 17.04 -5.83
CA ALA A 302 -24.34 17.14 -4.72
C ALA A 302 -24.95 16.68 -3.39
N GLU A 303 -26.18 17.10 -3.09
CA GLU A 303 -26.91 16.70 -1.88
C GLU A 303 -27.23 15.21 -1.88
N ARG A 304 -27.73 14.68 -3.01
CA ARG A 304 -28.00 13.24 -3.18
C ARG A 304 -26.76 12.37 -2.91
N LEU A 305 -25.56 12.86 -3.28
CA LEU A 305 -24.32 12.13 -3.08
C LEU A 305 -23.81 12.19 -1.64
N ARG A 306 -24.15 13.25 -0.89
CA ARG A 306 -23.78 13.39 0.54
C ARG A 306 -24.61 12.52 1.47
N THR A 307 -25.84 12.21 1.08
CA THR A 307 -26.80 11.45 1.90
C THR A 307 -26.74 9.94 1.70
N LYS A 308 -25.85 9.45 0.86
CA LYS A 308 -25.58 8.01 0.60
C LYS A 308 -24.24 7.56 1.12
#